data_a44d19d8210ed339142472583974a6ba
#
_entry.id   a44d19d8210ed339142472583974a6ba
#
_cell.length_a   1.000
_cell.length_b   1.000
_cell.length_c   1.000
_cell.angle_alpha   90.00
_cell.angle_beta   90.00
_cell.angle_gamma   90.00
#
_symmetry.space_group_name_H-M   'P 1'
#
loop_
_entity.id
_entity.type
_entity.pdbx_description
1 polymer ?
#
loop_
_entity_poly.entity_id
_entity_poly.type
_entity_poly.pdbx_seq_one_letter_code
_entity_poly.pdbx_strand_id
1 'polypeptide(L)'
;LQKYKSEFFGRLQDVLKDRSDVRVVGDRFVFPSEVLFAPGKATIGDTGKQQLSDIAKAITDIVTDIPSDIPWVLQIDGHTDTIPVRGYYTDNWDLSTERALSVVRFLISMGVPADKLAATGYGEFQPIAEGNTAEAHGKNRRIELTLTQRINIGTK
;
A
#
# COMPACT_ATOMS: atom_id res chain seq x y z
N LEU A 1 -17.01 -11.86 0.38
CA LEU A 1 -15.75 -11.12 0.12
C LEU A 1 -14.55 -12.04 -0.07
N GLN A 2 -14.51 -13.17 0.62
CA GLN A 2 -13.35 -14.07 0.56
C GLN A 2 -13.02 -14.53 -0.87
N LYS A 3 -14.04 -14.81 -1.66
CA LYS A 3 -13.87 -15.17 -3.07
C LYS A 3 -13.18 -14.07 -3.85
N TYR A 4 -13.62 -12.82 -3.68
CA TYR A 4 -13.06 -11.69 -4.41
C TYR A 4 -11.66 -11.31 -3.90
N LYS A 5 -11.42 -11.52 -2.62
CA LYS A 5 -10.10 -11.34 -2.02
C LYS A 5 -9.09 -12.29 -2.66
N SER A 6 -9.45 -13.56 -2.83
CA SER A 6 -8.59 -14.55 -3.49
C SER A 6 -8.35 -14.20 -4.96
N GLU A 7 -9.39 -13.76 -5.66
CA GLU A 7 -9.29 -13.35 -7.06
C GLU A 7 -8.38 -12.14 -7.23
N PHE A 8 -8.55 -11.13 -6.39
CA PHE A 8 -7.70 -9.94 -6.39
C PHE A 8 -6.24 -10.32 -6.13
N PHE A 9 -6.01 -11.18 -5.14
CA PHE A 9 -4.68 -11.64 -4.79
C PHE A 9 -4.01 -12.33 -5.97
N GLY A 10 -4.74 -13.22 -6.65
CA GLY A 10 -4.22 -13.93 -7.81
C GLY A 10 -3.88 -13.00 -8.97
N ARG A 11 -4.75 -12.02 -9.25
CA ARG A 11 -4.50 -11.04 -10.31
C ARG A 11 -3.28 -10.17 -10.01
N LEU A 12 -3.15 -9.75 -8.77
CA LEU A 12 -2.02 -8.92 -8.36
C LEU A 12 -0.71 -9.70 -8.42
N GLN A 13 -0.73 -10.97 -8.03
CA GLN A 13 0.43 -11.84 -8.16
C GLN A 13 0.89 -11.95 -9.62
N ASP A 14 -0.05 -12.09 -10.55
CA ASP A 14 0.28 -12.16 -11.99
C ASP A 14 0.92 -10.86 -12.49
N VAL A 15 0.36 -9.71 -12.08
CA VAL A 15 0.88 -8.41 -12.48
C VAL A 15 2.30 -8.20 -11.94
N LEU A 16 2.57 -8.68 -10.74
CA LEU A 16 3.81 -8.41 -10.00
C LEU A 16 4.82 -9.58 -10.04
N LYS A 17 4.53 -10.64 -10.77
CA LYS A 17 5.36 -11.86 -10.75
C LYS A 17 6.81 -11.64 -11.19
N ASP A 18 7.05 -10.64 -12.04
CA ASP A 18 8.39 -10.31 -12.52
C ASP A 18 9.08 -9.24 -11.67
N ARG A 19 8.46 -8.85 -10.56
CA ARG A 19 8.98 -7.82 -9.66
C ARG A 19 9.54 -8.50 -8.41
N SER A 20 10.84 -8.80 -8.42
CA SER A 20 11.49 -9.53 -7.32
C SER A 20 11.54 -8.72 -6.02
N ASP A 21 11.36 -7.42 -6.10
CA ASP A 21 11.35 -6.52 -4.95
C ASP A 21 10.01 -6.47 -4.21
N VAL A 22 8.93 -6.97 -4.82
CA VAL A 22 7.62 -7.06 -4.18
C VAL A 22 7.47 -8.41 -3.50
N ARG A 23 7.09 -8.40 -2.23
CA ARG A 23 6.93 -9.63 -1.46
C ARG A 23 5.47 -9.84 -1.09
N VAL A 24 5.11 -11.11 -0.92
CA VAL A 24 3.79 -11.51 -0.44
C VAL A 24 3.97 -12.04 0.97
N VAL A 25 3.28 -11.44 1.93
CA VAL A 25 3.30 -11.86 3.34
C VAL A 25 1.86 -12.05 3.78
N GLY A 26 1.43 -13.31 3.91
CA GLY A 26 0.04 -13.62 4.22
C GLY A 26 -0.88 -13.13 3.11
N ASP A 27 -1.81 -12.26 3.45
CA ASP A 27 -2.77 -11.67 2.51
C ASP A 27 -2.35 -10.25 2.06
N ARG A 28 -1.09 -9.89 2.24
CA ARG A 28 -0.58 -8.55 1.97
C ARG A 28 0.49 -8.57 0.90
N PHE A 29 0.49 -7.51 0.09
CA PHE A 29 1.59 -7.21 -0.81
C PHE A 29 2.46 -6.16 -0.16
N VAL A 30 3.76 -6.42 -0.13
CA VAL A 30 4.74 -5.56 0.56
C VAL A 30 5.70 -4.97 -0.46
N PHE A 31 5.72 -3.65 -0.53
CA PHE A 31 6.56 -2.88 -1.46
C PHE A 31 7.62 -2.13 -0.66
N PRO A 32 8.91 -2.29 -0.99
CA PRO A 32 9.94 -1.45 -0.38
C PRO A 32 9.71 0.02 -0.70
N SER A 33 9.85 0.88 0.29
CA SER A 33 9.65 2.33 0.08
C SER A 33 10.62 2.89 -0.96
N GLU A 34 11.83 2.37 -1.02
CA GLU A 34 12.85 2.83 -1.97
C GLU A 34 12.44 2.62 -3.43
N VAL A 35 11.58 1.64 -3.69
CA VAL A 35 11.09 1.38 -5.05
C VAL A 35 10.02 2.39 -5.44
N LEU A 36 9.21 2.81 -4.49
CA LEU A 36 8.07 3.68 -4.76
C LEU A 36 8.41 5.17 -4.66
N PHE A 37 9.28 5.54 -3.73
CA PHE A 37 9.50 6.95 -3.38
C PHE A 37 10.96 7.35 -3.51
N ALA A 38 11.18 8.64 -3.74
CA ALA A 38 12.50 9.24 -3.59
C ALA A 38 12.96 9.14 -2.13
N PRO A 39 14.28 9.01 -1.86
CA PRO A 39 14.80 8.86 -0.50
C PRO A 39 14.29 9.95 0.45
N GLY A 40 13.75 9.53 1.60
CA GLY A 40 13.27 10.44 2.64
C GLY A 40 12.04 11.25 2.27
N LYS A 41 11.39 10.95 1.15
CA LYS A 41 10.26 11.73 0.64
C LYS A 41 9.02 10.87 0.45
N ALA A 42 7.88 11.53 0.32
CA ALA A 42 6.60 10.91 -0.04
C ALA A 42 6.24 11.12 -1.51
N THR A 43 7.18 11.60 -2.31
CA THR A 43 6.98 11.79 -3.75
C THR A 43 7.24 10.49 -4.48
N ILE A 44 6.26 10.04 -5.26
CA ILE A 44 6.36 8.78 -6.01
C ILE A 44 7.30 9.01 -7.21
N GLY A 45 8.32 8.15 -7.33
CA GLY A 45 9.25 8.18 -8.45
C GLY A 45 8.70 7.48 -9.68
N ASP A 46 9.45 7.52 -10.79
CA ASP A 46 8.99 6.95 -12.07
C ASP A 46 8.76 5.44 -11.99
N THR A 47 9.65 4.70 -11.34
CA THR A 47 9.49 3.27 -11.14
C THR A 47 8.24 2.97 -10.32
N GLY A 48 8.02 3.74 -9.26
CA GLY A 48 6.83 3.61 -8.42
C GLY A 48 5.55 3.86 -9.20
N LYS A 49 5.54 4.90 -10.02
CA LYS A 49 4.38 5.21 -10.88
C LYS A 49 4.07 4.07 -11.83
N GLN A 50 5.09 3.45 -12.39
CA GLN A 50 4.91 2.33 -13.32
C GLN A 50 4.32 1.13 -12.61
N GLN A 51 4.84 0.75 -11.45
CA GLN A 51 4.30 -0.35 -10.67
C GLN A 51 2.87 -0.07 -10.22
N LEU A 52 2.60 1.13 -9.72
CA LEU A 52 1.28 1.49 -9.23
C LEU A 52 0.25 1.63 -10.35
N SER A 53 0.68 1.98 -11.56
CA SER A 53 -0.22 1.99 -12.73
C SER A 53 -0.71 0.59 -13.07
N ASP A 54 0.18 -0.40 -13.03
CA ASP A 54 -0.19 -1.80 -13.27
C ASP A 54 -1.14 -2.30 -12.17
N ILE A 55 -0.88 -1.94 -10.93
CA ILE A 55 -1.74 -2.28 -9.80
C ILE A 55 -3.12 -1.62 -9.95
N ALA A 56 -3.15 -0.35 -10.34
CA ALA A 56 -4.40 0.38 -10.54
C ALA A 56 -5.29 -0.31 -11.57
N LYS A 57 -4.68 -0.80 -12.65
CA LYS A 57 -5.42 -1.53 -13.68
C LYS A 57 -6.03 -2.80 -13.13
N ALA A 58 -5.26 -3.58 -12.36
CA ALA A 58 -5.77 -4.79 -11.73
C ALA A 58 -6.91 -4.48 -10.75
N ILE A 59 -6.79 -3.39 -9.99
CA ILE A 59 -7.83 -2.97 -9.05
C ILE A 59 -9.09 -2.56 -9.79
N THR A 60 -8.99 -1.76 -10.85
CA THR A 60 -10.16 -1.33 -11.60
C THR A 60 -10.88 -2.50 -12.26
N ASP A 61 -10.14 -3.52 -12.68
CA ASP A 61 -10.73 -4.73 -13.23
C ASP A 61 -11.54 -5.50 -12.16
N ILE A 62 -10.99 -5.65 -10.95
CA ILE A 62 -11.68 -6.38 -9.90
C ILE A 62 -12.85 -5.59 -9.31
N VAL A 63 -12.78 -4.26 -9.28
CA VAL A 63 -13.86 -3.41 -8.77
C VAL A 63 -15.17 -3.68 -9.51
N THR A 64 -15.10 -3.89 -10.82
CA THR A 64 -16.29 -4.15 -11.62
C THR A 64 -16.90 -5.53 -11.34
N ASP A 65 -16.10 -6.47 -10.83
CA ASP A 65 -16.54 -7.83 -10.56
C ASP A 65 -17.15 -8.00 -9.17
N ILE A 66 -16.77 -7.15 -8.22
CA ILE A 66 -17.30 -7.25 -6.85
C ILE A 66 -18.69 -6.60 -6.79
N PRO A 67 -19.72 -7.33 -6.35
CA PRO A 67 -21.06 -6.75 -6.20
C PRO A 67 -21.05 -5.53 -5.29
N SER A 68 -21.87 -4.54 -5.64
CA SER A 68 -21.89 -3.24 -4.93
C SER A 68 -22.37 -3.35 -3.48
N ASP A 69 -23.05 -4.43 -3.13
CA ASP A 69 -23.53 -4.65 -1.76
C ASP A 69 -22.47 -5.31 -0.85
N ILE A 70 -21.33 -5.69 -1.39
CA ILE A 70 -20.22 -6.22 -0.58
C ILE A 70 -19.32 -5.05 -0.14
N PRO A 71 -19.28 -4.73 1.16
CA PRO A 71 -18.45 -3.63 1.64
C PRO A 71 -16.99 -4.05 1.71
N TRP A 72 -16.11 -3.33 1.01
CA TRP A 72 -14.69 -3.60 1.01
C TRP A 72 -13.91 -2.31 0.79
N VAL A 73 -12.65 -2.35 1.17
CA VAL A 73 -11.71 -1.25 0.94
C VAL A 73 -10.31 -1.84 0.71
N LEU A 74 -9.57 -1.19 -0.17
CA LEU A 74 -8.15 -1.47 -0.34
C LEU A 74 -7.39 -0.56 0.61
N GLN A 75 -6.72 -1.16 1.58
CA GLN A 75 -6.00 -0.42 2.62
C GLN A 75 -4.53 -0.30 2.25
N ILE A 76 -4.04 0.92 2.25
CA ILE A 76 -2.65 1.24 1.96
C ILE A 76 -1.99 1.64 3.27
N ASP A 77 -1.03 0.84 3.73
CA ASP A 77 -0.38 1.02 5.02
C ASP A 77 1.07 1.47 4.84
N GLY A 78 1.40 2.64 5.37
CA GLY A 78 2.76 3.15 5.37
C GLY A 78 3.48 2.78 6.65
N HIS A 79 4.74 2.36 6.52
CA HIS A 79 5.61 1.99 7.64
C HIS A 79 7.00 2.58 7.42
N THR A 80 7.63 2.99 8.52
CA THR A 80 9.01 3.48 8.50
C THR A 80 9.90 2.58 9.36
N ASP A 81 11.20 2.84 9.27
CA ASP A 81 12.15 2.32 10.26
C ASP A 81 12.19 3.24 11.49
N THR A 82 13.09 2.97 12.42
CA THR A 82 13.23 3.75 13.65
C THR A 82 14.10 4.98 13.51
N ILE A 83 14.71 5.19 12.35
CA ILE A 83 15.56 6.37 12.13
C ILE A 83 14.68 7.61 12.07
N PRO A 84 14.97 8.63 12.90
CA PRO A 84 14.16 9.84 12.89
C PRO A 84 14.17 10.53 11.53
N VAL A 85 13.01 11.08 11.13
CA VAL A 85 12.90 11.85 9.91
C VAL A 85 13.67 13.17 10.04
N ARG A 86 14.02 13.73 8.87
CA ARG A 86 14.69 15.03 8.78
C ARG A 86 13.95 15.90 7.79
N GLY A 87 14.06 17.21 7.98
CA GLY A 87 13.57 18.18 7.03
C GLY A 87 12.06 18.42 7.13
N TYR A 88 11.36 18.14 6.06
CA TYR A 88 9.96 18.55 5.88
C TYR A 88 8.98 17.87 6.83
N TYR A 89 9.19 16.59 7.13
CA TYR A 89 8.21 15.81 7.91
C TYR A 89 8.41 16.00 9.40
N THR A 90 7.31 16.01 10.15
CA THR A 90 7.33 16.21 11.60
C THR A 90 7.94 15.02 12.32
N ASP A 91 7.54 13.81 11.92
CA ASP A 91 8.00 12.56 12.55
C ASP A 91 7.70 11.39 11.61
N ASN A 92 7.95 10.18 12.07
CA ASN A 92 7.68 8.98 11.28
C ASN A 92 6.19 8.69 11.11
N TRP A 93 5.34 9.14 12.02
CA TRP A 93 3.89 9.12 11.82
C TRP A 93 3.52 9.91 10.57
N ASP A 94 4.05 11.12 10.48
CA ASP A 94 3.77 12.03 9.37
C ASP A 94 4.27 11.44 8.05
N LEU A 95 5.53 10.98 8.01
CA LEU A 95 6.10 10.42 6.79
C LEU A 95 5.33 9.19 6.31
N SER A 96 5.02 8.26 7.19
CA SER A 96 4.30 7.04 6.82
C SER A 96 2.89 7.35 6.31
N THR A 97 2.21 8.29 6.95
CA THR A 97 0.87 8.72 6.54
C THR A 97 0.92 9.42 5.19
N GLU A 98 1.87 10.32 4.98
CA GLU A 98 2.02 11.04 3.72
C GLU A 98 2.36 10.10 2.56
N ARG A 99 3.19 9.08 2.82
CA ARG A 99 3.52 8.08 1.81
C ARG A 99 2.30 7.25 1.42
N ALA A 100 1.53 6.78 2.40
CA ALA A 100 0.31 6.03 2.13
C ALA A 100 -0.69 6.90 1.34
N LEU A 101 -0.80 8.16 1.73
CA LEU A 101 -1.69 9.11 1.07
C LEU A 101 -1.28 9.39 -0.37
N SER A 102 0.02 9.50 -0.63
CA SER A 102 0.53 9.67 -2.00
C SER A 102 0.16 8.50 -2.89
N VAL A 103 0.23 7.27 -2.37
CA VAL A 103 -0.19 6.09 -3.12
C VAL A 103 -1.69 6.13 -3.41
N VAL A 104 -2.50 6.46 -2.40
CA VAL A 104 -3.95 6.59 -2.58
C VAL A 104 -4.27 7.60 -3.66
N ARG A 105 -3.68 8.79 -3.59
CA ARG A 105 -3.94 9.85 -4.58
C ARG A 105 -3.52 9.45 -5.98
N PHE A 106 -2.40 8.75 -6.11
CA PHE A 106 -1.96 8.25 -7.40
C PHE A 106 -2.95 7.24 -7.98
N LEU A 107 -3.40 6.29 -7.17
CA LEU A 107 -4.38 5.29 -7.61
C LEU A 107 -5.69 5.95 -8.04
N ILE A 108 -6.15 6.97 -7.32
CA ILE A 108 -7.33 7.75 -7.71
C ILE A 108 -7.10 8.39 -9.08
N SER A 109 -5.94 8.98 -9.31
CA SER A 109 -5.62 9.62 -10.59
C SER A 109 -5.63 8.62 -11.74
N MET A 110 -5.45 7.33 -11.45
CA MET A 110 -5.46 6.26 -12.44
C MET A 110 -6.83 5.58 -12.58
N GLY A 111 -7.85 6.11 -11.91
CA GLY A 111 -9.22 5.65 -12.08
C GLY A 111 -9.77 4.77 -10.98
N VAL A 112 -9.00 4.50 -9.91
CA VAL A 112 -9.53 3.73 -8.78
C VAL A 112 -10.52 4.59 -8.00
N PRO A 113 -11.74 4.09 -7.69
CA PRO A 113 -12.71 4.87 -6.93
C PRO A 113 -12.19 5.25 -5.55
N ALA A 114 -12.33 6.52 -5.20
CA ALA A 114 -11.82 7.04 -3.94
C ALA A 114 -12.46 6.38 -2.70
N ASP A 115 -13.73 5.99 -2.80
CA ASP A 115 -14.44 5.36 -1.69
C ASP A 115 -13.99 3.91 -1.45
N LYS A 116 -13.13 3.38 -2.30
CA LYS A 116 -12.58 2.03 -2.15
C LYS A 116 -11.16 2.03 -1.64
N LEU A 117 -10.63 3.16 -1.19
CA LEU A 117 -9.27 3.29 -0.73
C LEU A 117 -9.20 3.86 0.68
N ALA A 118 -8.20 3.41 1.44
CA ALA A 118 -7.90 3.95 2.75
C ALA A 118 -6.38 4.10 2.89
N ALA A 119 -5.96 5.18 3.52
CA ALA A 119 -4.54 5.43 3.81
C ALA A 119 -4.34 5.34 5.33
N THR A 120 -3.34 4.57 5.75
CA THR A 120 -3.01 4.41 7.16
C THR A 120 -1.51 4.58 7.35
N GLY A 121 -1.10 5.37 8.34
CA GLY A 121 0.30 5.52 8.69
C GLY A 121 0.56 4.89 10.05
N TYR A 122 1.45 3.92 10.10
CA TYR A 122 1.81 3.22 11.34
C TYR A 122 3.11 3.73 11.97
N GLY A 123 3.80 4.63 11.29
CA GLY A 123 5.10 5.09 11.78
C GLY A 123 6.11 3.96 11.84
N GLU A 124 6.92 3.97 12.89
CA GLU A 124 7.99 2.99 13.12
C GLU A 124 7.55 1.80 14.00
N PHE A 125 6.29 1.76 14.42
CA PHE A 125 5.84 0.94 15.55
C PHE A 125 5.34 -0.44 15.18
N GLN A 126 5.39 -0.81 13.90
CA GLN A 126 4.99 -2.15 13.42
C GLN A 126 6.12 -2.78 12.61
N PRO A 127 7.30 -3.01 13.22
CA PRO A 127 8.43 -3.55 12.46
C PRO A 127 8.20 -5.01 12.07
N ILE A 128 8.70 -5.38 10.89
CA ILE A 128 8.74 -6.77 10.46
C ILE A 128 10.14 -7.37 10.59
N ALA A 129 11.15 -6.53 10.85
CA ALA A 129 12.51 -6.96 11.11
C ALA A 129 13.04 -6.25 12.35
N GLU A 130 13.60 -7.02 13.28
CA GLU A 130 14.14 -6.47 14.51
C GLU A 130 15.60 -6.03 14.33
N GLY A 131 16.01 -5.09 15.17
CA GLY A 131 17.39 -4.61 15.22
C GLY A 131 17.61 -3.31 14.45
N ASN A 132 18.87 -2.85 14.50
CA ASN A 132 19.26 -1.57 13.93
C ASN A 132 20.21 -1.69 12.76
N THR A 133 20.23 -2.85 12.09
CA THR A 133 21.07 -3.03 10.90
C THR A 133 20.42 -2.33 9.69
N ALA A 134 21.24 -2.01 8.70
CA ALA A 134 20.74 -1.44 7.45
C ALA A 134 19.72 -2.37 6.79
N GLU A 135 19.94 -3.68 6.89
CA GLU A 135 19.01 -4.67 6.33
C GLU A 135 17.65 -4.62 7.02
N ALA A 136 17.62 -4.56 8.36
CA ALA A 136 16.38 -4.47 9.12
C ALA A 136 15.64 -3.18 8.80
N HIS A 137 16.36 -2.05 8.76
CA HIS A 137 15.75 -0.76 8.40
C HIS A 137 15.12 -0.81 7.01
N GLY A 138 15.82 -1.41 6.05
CA GLY A 138 15.30 -1.54 4.68
C GLY A 138 14.01 -2.34 4.61
N LYS A 139 13.90 -3.41 5.38
CA LYS A 139 12.69 -4.23 5.42
C LYS A 139 11.52 -3.49 6.08
N ASN A 140 11.80 -2.65 7.06
CA ASN A 140 10.77 -1.92 7.79
C ASN A 140 10.23 -0.73 7.01
N ARG A 141 11.00 -0.12 6.11
CA ARG A 141 10.55 0.96 5.24
C ARG A 141 9.73 0.37 4.09
N ARG A 142 8.43 0.33 4.26
CA ARG A 142 7.56 -0.36 3.30
C ARG A 142 6.17 0.24 3.21
N ILE A 143 5.49 -0.08 2.11
CA ILE A 143 4.06 0.10 1.92
C ILE A 143 3.43 -1.28 1.83
N GLU A 144 2.37 -1.51 2.57
CA GLU A 144 1.60 -2.75 2.51
C GLU A 144 0.25 -2.49 1.87
N LEU A 145 -0.21 -3.43 1.07
CA LEU A 145 -1.47 -3.35 0.34
C LEU A 145 -2.34 -4.54 0.72
N THR A 146 -3.54 -4.28 1.23
CA THR A 146 -4.45 -5.32 1.70
C THR A 146 -5.89 -5.02 1.27
N LEU A 147 -6.55 -6.00 0.66
CA LEU A 147 -7.98 -5.92 0.43
C LEU A 147 -8.69 -6.37 1.69
N THR A 148 -9.46 -5.49 2.31
CA THR A 148 -10.08 -5.79 3.58
C THR A 148 -11.58 -5.52 3.55
N GLN A 149 -12.31 -6.19 4.42
CA GLN A 149 -13.74 -5.99 4.56
C GLN A 149 -14.02 -4.76 5.41
N ARG A 150 -14.96 -3.96 4.94
CA ARG A 150 -15.41 -2.80 5.70
C ARG A 150 -16.70 -3.12 6.39
N ILE A 151 -16.82 -2.75 7.66
CA ILE A 151 -18.07 -2.90 8.40
C ILE A 151 -19.03 -1.78 7.98
N ASN A 152 -20.21 -2.16 7.52
CA ASN A 152 -21.23 -1.22 7.10
C ASN A 152 -22.21 -1.02 8.25
N ILE A 153 -22.04 0.05 9.02
CA ILE A 153 -22.76 0.27 10.27
C ILE A 153 -23.78 1.41 10.23
N GLY A 154 -23.90 2.16 9.20
CA GLY A 154 -24.75 3.34 9.16
C GLY A 154 -25.99 3.23 8.31
N THR A 155 -26.18 2.11 7.67
CA THR A 155 -27.24 1.95 6.68
C THR A 155 -28.49 1.34 7.32
N LYS A 156 -29.61 1.92 7.04
CA LYS A 156 -30.91 1.40 7.45
C LYS A 156 -31.76 1.07 6.25
#